data_912354a8a583adacd5511664920a2dba
#
_entry.id   912354a8a583adacd5511664920a2dba
#
_cell.length_a   1.000
_cell.length_b   1.000
_cell.length_c   1.000
_cell.angle_alpha   90.00
_cell.angle_beta   90.00
_cell.angle_gamma   90.00
#
_symmetry.space_group_name_H-M   'P 1'
#
loop_
_entity.id
_entity.type
_entity.pdbx_description
1 polymer ?
#
loop_
_entity_poly.entity_id
_entity_poly.type
_entity_poly.pdbx_seq_one_letter_code
_entity_poly.pdbx_strand_id
1 'polypeptide(L)'
;MTGIGLIIVFILAIALMIFCISKLKIHPFLAIMAISLVFGLIAGIPLVNTTDADGNTVSGIANVIGAGFSGTFSSIGIVIIFGALVGTLLESTGAALKMADCVVKLVGKKHPELAIELMGWIVSIPVFCDSGFVVLNPIRKAMARRTGASSVAMSVALSMGLYISHCFIPPTPGPIAAAGTLGCGDNLLLVMGLGALCSIPPLVAGYFFAKYIGKKVKAADDIVADGDVKTYEQLVAEFGKLPSGWLAFAPIVLPIILMGLASAFSMAGVKADFISFLGTPIIALAVGCIIAIISLFAANKGKDFYKLTDDTLKTVGPILFVTAAGGVLGKVIASSDMVNFIKANAEIFESIGIFFPFLLAAILKSAQGSSTVAITTTAGIVAPLLPVLGLESPALSCLTVIAIGAGAMTVSHANDSYFWVVTNFGEMTPQDGYKTQTLGTLVIGVVSIIGVFIVSLFLH
;
A
#
# COMPACT_ATOMS: atom_id res chain seq x y z
N MET A 1 26.65 16.76 15.99
CA MET A 1 26.93 17.17 14.61
C MET A 1 25.78 18.03 14.13
N THR A 2 26.01 19.11 13.37
CA THR A 2 24.96 20.05 12.93
C THR A 2 25.19 20.43 11.47
N GLY A 3 24.18 21.00 10.84
CA GLY A 3 24.26 21.56 9.50
C GLY A 3 24.43 20.53 8.38
N ILE A 4 25.11 20.91 7.31
CA ILE A 4 25.33 20.10 6.09
C ILE A 4 25.99 18.75 6.40
N GLY A 5 26.88 18.68 7.41
CA GLY A 5 27.52 17.43 7.82
C GLY A 5 26.51 16.38 8.29
N LEU A 6 25.44 16.80 8.98
CA LEU A 6 24.39 15.89 9.45
C LEU A 6 23.52 15.35 8.28
N ILE A 7 23.30 16.18 7.25
CA ILE A 7 22.61 15.72 6.02
C ILE A 7 23.44 14.68 5.28
N ILE A 8 24.74 14.89 5.15
CA ILE A 8 25.66 13.92 4.52
C ILE A 8 25.60 12.59 5.29
N VAL A 9 25.70 12.64 6.62
CA VAL A 9 25.59 11.44 7.48
C VAL A 9 24.21 10.77 7.30
N PHE A 10 23.13 11.52 7.18
CA PHE A 10 21.80 10.98 6.92
C PHE A 10 21.73 10.26 5.57
N ILE A 11 22.22 10.88 4.49
CA ILE A 11 22.26 10.23 3.16
C ILE A 11 23.10 8.94 3.21
N LEU A 12 24.26 8.97 3.88
CA LEU A 12 25.09 7.78 4.07
C LEU A 12 24.40 6.71 4.91
N ALA A 13 23.65 7.10 5.95
CA ALA A 13 22.86 6.19 6.77
C ALA A 13 21.76 5.50 5.94
N ILE A 14 21.04 6.24 5.08
CA ILE A 14 20.05 5.67 4.14
C ILE A 14 20.73 4.73 3.14
N ALA A 15 21.86 5.13 2.55
CA ALA A 15 22.60 4.28 1.61
C ALA A 15 23.08 2.98 2.29
N LEU A 16 23.61 3.08 3.53
CA LEU A 16 24.01 1.92 4.32
C LEU A 16 22.81 1.02 4.67
N MET A 17 21.68 1.60 5.03
CA MET A 17 20.44 0.86 5.28
C MET A 17 20.02 0.06 4.04
N ILE A 18 19.98 0.70 2.87
CA ILE A 18 19.67 0.04 1.60
C ILE A 18 20.66 -1.09 1.31
N PHE A 19 21.96 -0.86 1.52
CA PHE A 19 22.99 -1.88 1.36
C PHE A 19 22.80 -3.07 2.30
N CYS A 20 22.53 -2.83 3.58
CA CYS A 20 22.27 -3.86 4.58
C CYS A 20 21.05 -4.73 4.19
N ILE A 21 19.97 -4.11 3.74
CA ILE A 21 18.74 -4.82 3.35
C ILE A 21 18.95 -5.58 2.03
N SER A 22 19.52 -4.94 1.00
CA SER A 22 19.58 -5.50 -0.36
C SER A 22 20.71 -6.49 -0.55
N LYS A 23 21.92 -6.18 -0.07
CA LYS A 23 23.13 -7.00 -0.27
C LYS A 23 23.41 -7.96 0.88
N LEU A 24 23.35 -7.48 2.12
CA LEU A 24 23.61 -8.33 3.29
C LEU A 24 22.38 -9.15 3.70
N LYS A 25 21.20 -8.91 3.09
CA LYS A 25 19.94 -9.60 3.39
C LYS A 25 19.52 -9.51 4.86
N ILE A 26 19.92 -8.43 5.53
CA ILE A 26 19.48 -8.14 6.90
C ILE A 26 17.99 -7.78 6.86
N HIS A 27 17.23 -8.32 7.81
CA HIS A 27 15.81 -8.02 7.89
C HIS A 27 15.56 -6.51 8.03
N PRO A 28 14.64 -5.89 7.29
CA PRO A 28 14.40 -4.43 7.28
C PRO A 28 14.24 -3.85 8.69
N PHE A 29 13.48 -4.51 9.56
CA PHE A 29 13.30 -4.11 10.95
C PHE A 29 14.65 -3.89 11.67
N LEU A 30 15.56 -4.87 11.61
CA LEU A 30 16.87 -4.78 12.27
C LEU A 30 17.77 -3.71 11.65
N ALA A 31 17.74 -3.60 10.31
CA ALA A 31 18.54 -2.59 9.61
C ALA A 31 18.08 -1.17 9.99
N ILE A 32 16.77 -0.90 9.99
CA ILE A 32 16.22 0.40 10.35
C ILE A 32 16.52 0.71 11.82
N MET A 33 16.33 -0.24 12.73
CA MET A 33 16.60 -0.05 14.17
C MET A 33 18.07 0.27 14.44
N ALA A 34 18.99 -0.51 13.85
CA ALA A 34 20.44 -0.29 14.02
C ALA A 34 20.87 1.06 13.45
N ILE A 35 20.42 1.41 12.25
CA ILE A 35 20.74 2.69 11.61
C ILE A 35 20.14 3.86 12.42
N SER A 36 18.92 3.72 12.93
CA SER A 36 18.29 4.75 13.78
C SER A 36 19.10 5.02 15.03
N LEU A 37 19.58 3.96 15.70
CA LEU A 37 20.44 4.09 16.87
C LEU A 37 21.74 4.80 16.53
N VAL A 38 22.48 4.32 15.51
CA VAL A 38 23.78 4.88 15.12
C VAL A 38 23.63 6.33 14.66
N PHE A 39 22.63 6.61 13.80
CA PHE A 39 22.35 7.97 13.34
C PHE A 39 22.00 8.91 14.50
N GLY A 40 21.13 8.47 15.43
CA GLY A 40 20.75 9.27 16.59
C GLY A 40 21.95 9.64 17.48
N LEU A 41 22.88 8.71 17.71
CA LEU A 41 24.11 8.96 18.46
C LEU A 41 25.04 9.97 17.75
N ILE A 42 25.22 9.83 16.44
CA ILE A 42 26.02 10.76 15.62
C ILE A 42 25.34 12.15 15.58
N ALA A 43 24.02 12.19 15.52
CA ALA A 43 23.24 13.43 15.54
C ALA A 43 23.28 14.16 16.90
N GLY A 44 23.83 13.52 17.95
CA GLY A 44 24.01 14.14 19.27
C GLY A 44 22.83 13.95 20.22
N ILE A 45 21.93 12.99 19.95
CA ILE A 45 20.89 12.63 20.92
C ILE A 45 21.57 12.03 22.17
N PRO A 46 21.23 12.50 23.41
CA PRO A 46 21.87 12.04 24.63
C PRO A 46 21.72 10.52 24.82
N LEU A 47 22.71 9.89 25.45
CA LEU A 47 22.62 8.45 25.81
C LEU A 47 21.50 8.17 26.82
N VAL A 48 21.33 9.07 27.78
CA VAL A 48 20.31 9.02 28.85
C VAL A 48 19.54 10.33 28.88
N ASN A 49 18.41 10.34 29.56
CA ASN A 49 17.65 11.58 29.76
C ASN A 49 18.54 12.63 30.46
N THR A 50 18.51 13.86 29.94
CA THR A 50 19.22 15.01 30.49
C THR A 50 18.26 16.17 30.65
N THR A 51 18.70 17.24 31.30
CA THR A 51 17.92 18.48 31.41
C THR A 51 18.65 19.58 30.64
N ASP A 52 17.94 20.35 29.83
CA ASP A 52 18.49 21.49 29.11
C ASP A 52 18.70 22.70 30.02
N ALA A 53 19.22 23.79 29.47
CA ALA A 53 19.50 25.02 30.21
C ALA A 53 18.21 25.69 30.75
N ASP A 54 17.08 25.41 30.13
CA ASP A 54 15.75 25.96 30.49
C ASP A 54 15.00 25.06 31.48
N GLY A 55 15.59 23.94 31.93
CA GLY A 55 15.01 23.01 32.89
C GLY A 55 14.11 21.94 32.28
N ASN A 56 13.99 21.84 30.92
CA ASN A 56 13.17 20.85 30.26
C ASN A 56 13.92 19.50 30.14
N THR A 57 13.16 18.41 30.22
CA THR A 57 13.75 17.07 30.03
C THR A 57 14.02 16.80 28.55
N VAL A 58 15.31 16.56 28.22
CA VAL A 58 15.73 16.07 26.90
C VAL A 58 15.82 14.55 26.95
N SER A 59 15.03 13.88 26.10
CA SER A 59 14.95 12.43 26.08
C SER A 59 16.22 11.79 25.53
N GLY A 60 16.74 10.79 26.24
CA GLY A 60 17.84 9.96 25.77
C GLY A 60 17.42 9.03 24.60
N ILE A 61 18.41 8.52 23.86
CA ILE A 61 18.21 7.76 22.63
C ILE A 61 17.28 6.55 22.84
N ALA A 62 17.37 5.84 23.96
CA ALA A 62 16.50 4.70 24.26
C ALA A 62 15.03 5.11 24.38
N ASN A 63 14.75 6.25 25.02
CA ASN A 63 13.40 6.78 25.14
C ASN A 63 12.85 7.31 23.81
N VAL A 64 13.69 7.94 22.99
CA VAL A 64 13.32 8.38 21.63
C VAL A 64 12.94 7.18 20.76
N ILE A 65 13.73 6.10 20.81
CA ILE A 65 13.43 4.84 20.11
C ILE A 65 12.12 4.24 20.62
N GLY A 66 11.95 4.11 21.94
CA GLY A 66 10.72 3.57 22.54
C GLY A 66 9.47 4.38 22.17
N ALA A 67 9.57 5.70 22.20
CA ALA A 67 8.47 6.60 21.84
C ALA A 67 8.12 6.52 20.35
N GLY A 68 9.10 6.42 19.46
CA GLY A 68 8.89 6.24 18.03
C GLY A 68 8.18 4.92 17.71
N PHE A 69 8.62 3.83 18.36
CA PHE A 69 8.03 2.51 18.21
C PHE A 69 6.58 2.46 18.72
N SER A 70 6.37 2.83 19.99
CA SER A 70 5.05 2.78 20.63
C SER A 70 4.05 3.73 20.00
N GLY A 71 4.49 4.94 19.61
CA GLY A 71 3.64 5.92 18.95
C GLY A 71 3.04 5.40 17.64
N THR A 72 3.84 4.75 16.81
CA THR A 72 3.38 4.15 15.56
C THR A 72 2.41 2.99 15.81
N PHE A 73 2.76 2.09 16.73
CA PHE A 73 1.87 0.97 17.10
C PHE A 73 0.52 1.45 17.62
N SER A 74 0.51 2.48 18.48
CA SER A 74 -0.69 3.05 19.07
C SER A 74 -1.59 3.71 18.01
N SER A 75 -0.99 4.42 17.03
CA SER A 75 -1.76 5.18 16.05
C SER A 75 -2.42 4.30 14.99
N ILE A 76 -1.74 3.29 14.48
CA ILE A 76 -2.17 2.55 13.29
C ILE A 76 -2.18 1.02 13.41
N GLY A 77 -1.60 0.45 14.47
CA GLY A 77 -1.45 -1.00 14.57
C GLY A 77 -2.78 -1.76 14.46
N ILE A 78 -3.81 -1.32 15.20
CA ILE A 78 -5.13 -1.95 15.17
C ILE A 78 -5.80 -1.78 13.79
N VAL A 79 -5.65 -0.61 13.17
CA VAL A 79 -6.22 -0.29 11.85
C VAL A 79 -5.65 -1.23 10.78
N ILE A 80 -4.34 -1.48 10.81
CA ILE A 80 -3.66 -2.43 9.90
C ILE A 80 -4.19 -3.86 10.11
N ILE A 81 -4.34 -4.29 11.36
CA ILE A 81 -4.84 -5.65 11.69
C ILE A 81 -6.27 -5.83 11.17
N PHE A 82 -7.18 -4.90 11.45
CA PHE A 82 -8.56 -5.00 10.99
C PHE A 82 -8.67 -4.93 9.46
N GLY A 83 -7.91 -4.04 8.82
CA GLY A 83 -7.87 -3.97 7.35
C GLY A 83 -7.45 -5.30 6.71
N ALA A 84 -6.39 -5.91 7.23
CA ALA A 84 -5.90 -7.20 6.74
C ALA A 84 -6.88 -8.35 7.02
N LEU A 85 -7.52 -8.37 8.20
CA LEU A 85 -8.55 -9.36 8.53
C LEU A 85 -9.74 -9.27 7.58
N VAL A 86 -10.24 -8.07 7.28
CA VAL A 86 -11.29 -7.88 6.28
C VAL A 86 -10.87 -8.50 4.95
N GLY A 87 -9.65 -8.22 4.48
CA GLY A 87 -9.14 -8.79 3.23
C GLY A 87 -9.12 -10.34 3.24
N THR A 88 -8.54 -10.94 4.26
CA THR A 88 -8.46 -12.41 4.39
C THR A 88 -9.85 -13.06 4.47
N LEU A 89 -10.78 -12.45 5.19
CA LEU A 89 -12.14 -12.98 5.33
C LEU A 89 -12.92 -12.88 4.02
N LEU A 90 -12.77 -11.77 3.27
CA LEU A 90 -13.39 -11.61 1.95
C LEU A 90 -12.84 -12.62 0.93
N GLU A 91 -11.54 -12.90 0.98
CA GLU A 91 -10.90 -13.92 0.15
C GLU A 91 -11.46 -15.32 0.47
N SER A 92 -11.48 -15.69 1.74
CA SER A 92 -11.91 -17.01 2.20
C SER A 92 -13.39 -17.30 1.95
N THR A 93 -14.26 -16.28 1.97
CA THR A 93 -15.71 -16.42 1.72
C THR A 93 -16.09 -16.45 0.24
N GLY A 94 -15.15 -16.21 -0.68
CA GLY A 94 -15.43 -16.03 -2.11
C GLY A 94 -16.06 -14.67 -2.44
N ALA A 95 -16.06 -13.71 -1.49
CA ALA A 95 -16.55 -12.36 -1.73
C ALA A 95 -15.74 -11.65 -2.83
N ALA A 96 -14.42 -11.86 -2.87
CA ALA A 96 -13.56 -11.35 -3.92
C ALA A 96 -14.00 -11.82 -5.32
N LEU A 97 -14.37 -13.10 -5.48
CA LEU A 97 -14.94 -13.63 -6.72
C LEU A 97 -16.28 -12.98 -7.06
N LYS A 98 -17.12 -12.73 -6.05
CA LYS A 98 -18.41 -12.07 -6.25
C LYS A 98 -18.26 -10.61 -6.68
N MET A 99 -17.32 -9.90 -6.09
CA MET A 99 -16.96 -8.53 -6.49
C MET A 99 -16.49 -8.51 -7.95
N ALA A 100 -15.61 -9.45 -8.32
CA ALA A 100 -15.13 -9.60 -9.68
C ALA A 100 -16.27 -9.84 -10.69
N ASP A 101 -17.22 -10.73 -10.39
CA ASP A 101 -18.40 -10.99 -11.22
C ASP A 101 -19.24 -9.73 -11.45
N CYS A 102 -19.45 -8.93 -10.40
CA CYS A 102 -20.18 -7.66 -10.51
C CYS A 102 -19.48 -6.68 -11.46
N VAL A 103 -18.17 -6.54 -11.37
CA VAL A 103 -17.38 -5.62 -12.24
C VAL A 103 -17.41 -6.07 -13.69
N VAL A 104 -17.19 -7.37 -13.94
CA VAL A 104 -17.22 -7.92 -15.31
C VAL A 104 -18.60 -7.73 -15.97
N LYS A 105 -19.68 -7.86 -15.20
CA LYS A 105 -21.02 -7.59 -15.70
C LYS A 105 -21.26 -6.13 -16.04
N LEU A 106 -20.66 -5.21 -15.28
CA LEU A 106 -20.80 -3.76 -15.49
C LEU A 106 -20.01 -3.27 -16.72
N VAL A 107 -18.75 -3.71 -16.86
CA VAL A 107 -17.85 -3.25 -17.95
C VAL A 107 -18.19 -3.90 -19.29
N GLY A 108 -18.76 -5.12 -19.24
CA GLY A 108 -19.16 -5.87 -20.43
C GLY A 108 -18.00 -6.60 -21.13
N LYS A 109 -18.32 -7.23 -22.29
CA LYS A 109 -17.40 -8.17 -22.97
C LYS A 109 -16.53 -7.53 -24.05
N LYS A 110 -16.74 -6.26 -24.41
CA LYS A 110 -16.07 -5.62 -25.55
C LYS A 110 -14.60 -5.25 -25.25
N HIS A 111 -14.26 -5.02 -23.97
CA HIS A 111 -12.94 -4.62 -23.52
C HIS A 111 -12.49 -5.52 -22.36
N PRO A 112 -12.12 -6.79 -22.64
CA PRO A 112 -11.85 -7.76 -21.57
C PRO A 112 -10.64 -7.38 -20.71
N GLU A 113 -9.61 -6.75 -21.31
CA GLU A 113 -8.44 -6.27 -20.57
C GLU A 113 -8.81 -5.15 -19.57
N LEU A 114 -9.68 -4.23 -19.97
CA LEU A 114 -10.18 -3.18 -19.08
C LEU A 114 -11.05 -3.76 -17.96
N ALA A 115 -11.90 -4.73 -18.30
CA ALA A 115 -12.76 -5.39 -17.31
C ALA A 115 -11.93 -6.10 -16.23
N ILE A 116 -10.88 -6.83 -16.63
CA ILE A 116 -10.02 -7.57 -15.70
C ILE A 116 -9.14 -6.61 -14.88
N GLU A 117 -8.68 -5.51 -15.45
CA GLU A 117 -7.91 -4.48 -14.77
C GLU A 117 -8.72 -3.78 -13.68
N LEU A 118 -9.93 -3.32 -14.02
CA LEU A 118 -10.85 -2.70 -13.05
C LEU A 118 -11.32 -3.71 -11.98
N MET A 119 -11.51 -4.97 -12.35
CA MET A 119 -11.77 -6.03 -11.39
C MET A 119 -10.62 -6.16 -10.39
N GLY A 120 -9.38 -6.19 -10.87
CA GLY A 120 -8.19 -6.22 -10.02
C GLY A 120 -8.13 -5.00 -9.10
N TRP A 121 -8.35 -3.80 -9.65
CA TRP A 121 -8.33 -2.56 -8.90
C TRP A 121 -9.36 -2.54 -7.75
N ILE A 122 -10.60 -2.95 -8.00
CA ILE A 122 -11.66 -2.98 -6.97
C ILE A 122 -11.37 -4.06 -5.91
N VAL A 123 -10.97 -5.26 -6.35
CA VAL A 123 -10.73 -6.38 -5.44
C VAL A 123 -9.54 -6.12 -4.53
N SER A 124 -8.49 -5.45 -5.02
CA SER A 124 -7.29 -5.20 -4.21
C SER A 124 -7.41 -4.02 -3.24
N ILE A 125 -8.55 -3.33 -3.20
CA ILE A 125 -8.78 -2.34 -2.13
C ILE A 125 -8.60 -2.98 -0.75
N PRO A 126 -9.26 -4.13 -0.42
CA PRO A 126 -9.03 -4.82 0.85
C PRO A 126 -8.08 -6.02 0.77
N VAL A 127 -7.79 -6.54 -0.44
CA VAL A 127 -7.06 -7.79 -0.64
C VAL A 127 -5.62 -7.51 -1.09
N PHE A 128 -4.65 -8.26 -0.59
CA PHE A 128 -3.27 -8.17 -1.07
C PHE A 128 -3.18 -8.51 -2.56
N CYS A 129 -2.35 -7.78 -3.29
CA CYS A 129 -2.19 -8.00 -4.74
C CYS A 129 -1.75 -9.42 -5.10
N ASP A 130 -0.86 -10.03 -4.31
CA ASP A 130 -0.41 -11.42 -4.48
C ASP A 130 -1.59 -12.40 -4.41
N SER A 131 -2.34 -12.38 -3.30
CA SER A 131 -3.54 -13.22 -3.10
C SER A 131 -4.62 -12.92 -4.13
N GLY A 132 -4.86 -11.63 -4.39
CA GLY A 132 -5.84 -11.20 -5.38
C GLY A 132 -5.54 -11.75 -6.77
N PHE A 133 -4.27 -11.77 -7.18
CA PHE A 133 -3.88 -12.35 -8.47
C PHE A 133 -4.15 -13.85 -8.51
N VAL A 134 -3.77 -14.59 -7.47
CA VAL A 134 -3.99 -16.05 -7.40
C VAL A 134 -5.49 -16.38 -7.45
N VAL A 135 -6.31 -15.69 -6.64
CA VAL A 135 -7.77 -15.92 -6.56
C VAL A 135 -8.48 -15.56 -7.87
N LEU A 136 -8.03 -14.49 -8.55
CA LEU A 136 -8.66 -14.02 -9.78
C LEU A 136 -8.09 -14.64 -11.06
N ASN A 137 -6.93 -15.35 -10.98
CA ASN A 137 -6.28 -15.96 -12.13
C ASN A 137 -7.18 -16.95 -12.90
N PRO A 138 -7.98 -17.83 -12.26
CA PRO A 138 -8.91 -18.69 -13.00
C PRO A 138 -9.95 -17.91 -13.80
N ILE A 139 -10.45 -16.77 -13.25
CA ILE A 139 -11.39 -15.88 -13.98
C ILE A 139 -10.67 -15.24 -15.17
N ARG A 140 -9.43 -14.76 -14.96
CA ARG A 140 -8.59 -14.24 -16.03
C ARG A 140 -8.44 -15.24 -17.18
N LYS A 141 -8.10 -16.51 -16.86
CA LYS A 141 -7.96 -17.58 -17.85
C LYS A 141 -9.28 -17.85 -18.60
N ALA A 142 -10.38 -17.97 -17.87
CA ALA A 142 -11.70 -18.20 -18.47
C ALA A 142 -12.12 -17.02 -19.38
N MET A 143 -11.84 -15.78 -18.98
CA MET A 143 -12.13 -14.61 -19.81
C MET A 143 -11.24 -14.53 -21.05
N ALA A 144 -9.93 -14.78 -20.93
CA ALA A 144 -9.00 -14.81 -22.06
C ALA A 144 -9.48 -15.78 -23.16
N ARG A 145 -9.82 -17.01 -22.77
CA ARG A 145 -10.34 -18.03 -23.71
C ARG A 145 -11.67 -17.64 -24.36
N ARG A 146 -12.63 -17.14 -23.54
CA ARG A 146 -13.97 -16.77 -24.02
C ARG A 146 -13.93 -15.60 -25.00
N THR A 147 -13.00 -14.68 -24.86
CA THR A 147 -12.91 -13.46 -25.66
C THR A 147 -11.87 -13.53 -26.76
N GLY A 148 -10.99 -14.55 -26.75
CA GLY A 148 -9.84 -14.65 -27.63
C GLY A 148 -8.75 -13.61 -27.35
N ALA A 149 -8.78 -12.96 -26.17
CA ALA A 149 -7.77 -11.98 -25.76
C ALA A 149 -6.48 -12.71 -25.35
N SER A 150 -5.33 -12.06 -25.58
CA SER A 150 -4.02 -12.59 -25.17
C SER A 150 -3.98 -12.85 -23.65
N SER A 151 -3.55 -14.04 -23.25
CA SER A 151 -3.36 -14.41 -21.86
C SER A 151 -2.36 -13.49 -21.15
N VAL A 152 -1.29 -13.06 -21.85
CA VAL A 152 -0.33 -12.07 -21.37
C VAL A 152 -1.00 -10.72 -21.13
N ALA A 153 -1.79 -10.22 -22.09
CA ALA A 153 -2.50 -8.95 -21.92
C ALA A 153 -3.42 -8.98 -20.69
N MET A 154 -4.16 -10.06 -20.53
CA MET A 154 -5.07 -10.24 -19.38
C MET A 154 -4.32 -10.38 -18.06
N SER A 155 -3.16 -11.05 -18.04
CA SER A 155 -2.31 -11.16 -16.83
C SER A 155 -1.75 -9.80 -16.42
N VAL A 156 -1.23 -9.04 -17.38
CA VAL A 156 -0.66 -7.72 -17.13
C VAL A 156 -1.75 -6.74 -16.68
N ALA A 157 -2.90 -6.71 -17.35
CA ALA A 157 -4.01 -5.85 -16.97
C ALA A 157 -4.50 -6.14 -15.54
N LEU A 158 -4.71 -7.43 -15.20
CA LEU A 158 -5.05 -7.83 -13.84
C LEU A 158 -4.01 -7.37 -12.83
N SER A 159 -2.73 -7.60 -13.14
CA SER A 159 -1.62 -7.22 -12.27
C SER A 159 -1.55 -5.71 -12.03
N MET A 160 -1.70 -4.89 -13.08
CA MET A 160 -1.66 -3.43 -12.94
C MET A 160 -2.82 -2.94 -12.07
N GLY A 161 -4.04 -3.41 -12.31
CA GLY A 161 -5.20 -3.05 -11.49
C GLY A 161 -5.01 -3.38 -10.01
N LEU A 162 -4.62 -4.61 -9.71
CA LEU A 162 -4.35 -5.05 -8.34
C LEU A 162 -3.26 -4.20 -7.67
N TYR A 163 -2.17 -3.93 -8.36
CA TYR A 163 -1.01 -3.29 -7.77
C TYR A 163 -1.22 -1.79 -7.51
N ILE A 164 -1.90 -1.10 -8.41
CA ILE A 164 -2.27 0.32 -8.23
C ILE A 164 -3.12 0.48 -6.97
N SER A 165 -4.18 -0.29 -6.84
CA SER A 165 -5.06 -0.23 -5.68
C SER A 165 -4.35 -0.61 -4.38
N HIS A 166 -3.55 -1.69 -4.41
CA HIS A 166 -2.78 -2.15 -3.26
C HIS A 166 -1.82 -1.09 -2.71
N CYS A 167 -1.19 -0.30 -3.58
CA CYS A 167 -0.24 0.72 -3.17
C CYS A 167 -0.88 2.08 -2.85
N PHE A 168 -2.11 2.36 -3.33
CA PHE A 168 -2.73 3.67 -3.22
C PHE A 168 -3.87 3.75 -2.23
N ILE A 169 -4.65 2.67 -2.08
CA ILE A 169 -5.96 2.77 -1.44
C ILE A 169 -6.00 1.98 -0.13
N PRO A 170 -6.18 2.65 1.03
CA PRO A 170 -6.57 1.96 2.25
C PRO A 170 -7.86 1.13 2.02
N PRO A 171 -8.09 0.01 2.72
CA PRO A 171 -7.41 -0.42 3.94
C PRO A 171 -6.21 -1.36 3.76
N THR A 172 -5.58 -1.43 2.61
CA THR A 172 -4.32 -2.20 2.50
C THR A 172 -3.25 -1.67 3.47
N PRO A 173 -2.42 -2.55 4.06
CA PRO A 173 -1.52 -2.19 5.16
C PRO A 173 -0.50 -1.11 4.83
N GLY A 174 0.04 -1.10 3.60
CA GLY A 174 1.02 -0.10 3.17
C GLY A 174 0.49 1.33 3.24
N PRO A 175 -0.57 1.67 2.48
CA PRO A 175 -1.19 3.00 2.51
C PRO A 175 -1.68 3.42 3.89
N ILE A 176 -2.28 2.50 4.69
CA ILE A 176 -2.68 2.82 6.07
C ILE A 176 -1.48 3.20 6.92
N ALA A 177 -0.41 2.41 6.85
CA ALA A 177 0.80 2.64 7.62
C ALA A 177 1.43 3.99 7.27
N ALA A 178 1.52 4.32 5.97
CA ALA A 178 2.00 5.61 5.52
C ALA A 178 1.10 6.75 5.99
N ALA A 179 -0.22 6.62 5.84
CA ALA A 179 -1.18 7.63 6.29
C ALA A 179 -1.04 7.94 7.79
N GLY A 180 -0.96 6.89 8.63
CA GLY A 180 -0.75 7.07 10.06
C GLY A 180 0.59 7.72 10.39
N THR A 181 1.67 7.31 9.71
CA THR A 181 3.02 7.83 9.94
C THR A 181 3.15 9.30 9.51
N LEU A 182 2.48 9.69 8.42
CA LEU A 182 2.47 11.07 7.89
C LEU A 182 1.42 11.98 8.57
N GLY A 183 0.75 11.52 9.63
CA GLY A 183 -0.26 12.30 10.35
C GLY A 183 -1.63 12.39 9.66
N CYS A 184 -1.88 11.52 8.67
CA CYS A 184 -3.15 11.45 7.94
C CYS A 184 -4.10 10.35 8.46
N GLY A 185 -3.81 9.75 9.62
CA GLY A 185 -4.58 8.63 10.16
C GLY A 185 -6.07 8.93 10.33
N ASP A 186 -6.41 10.14 10.75
CA ASP A 186 -7.80 10.59 10.89
C ASP A 186 -8.45 11.02 9.57
N ASN A 187 -7.67 11.14 8.51
CA ASN A 187 -8.08 11.58 7.17
C ASN A 187 -8.06 10.43 6.14
N LEU A 188 -8.23 9.19 6.56
CA LEU A 188 -8.17 8.01 5.66
C LEU A 188 -9.15 8.12 4.48
N LEU A 189 -10.31 8.74 4.67
CA LEU A 189 -11.26 8.97 3.58
C LEU A 189 -10.67 9.87 2.49
N LEU A 190 -9.93 10.92 2.87
CA LEU A 190 -9.23 11.79 1.91
C LEU A 190 -8.11 11.02 1.19
N VAL A 191 -7.34 10.22 1.91
CA VAL A 191 -6.32 9.34 1.30
C VAL A 191 -6.95 8.39 0.28
N MET A 192 -8.09 7.76 0.63
CA MET A 192 -8.83 6.87 -0.28
C MET A 192 -9.33 7.62 -1.52
N GLY A 193 -9.90 8.82 -1.33
CA GLY A 193 -10.39 9.65 -2.44
C GLY A 193 -9.26 10.09 -3.38
N LEU A 194 -8.15 10.58 -2.84
CA LEU A 194 -6.96 10.93 -3.62
C LEU A 194 -6.35 9.70 -4.29
N GLY A 195 -6.31 8.55 -3.59
CA GLY A 195 -5.85 7.29 -4.14
C GLY A 195 -6.70 6.82 -5.33
N ALA A 196 -8.02 6.92 -5.22
CA ALA A 196 -8.93 6.60 -6.32
C ALA A 196 -8.76 7.57 -7.50
N LEU A 197 -8.66 8.87 -7.24
CA LEU A 197 -8.44 9.89 -8.28
C LEU A 197 -7.11 9.68 -9.00
N CYS A 198 -6.02 9.52 -8.24
CA CYS A 198 -4.68 9.32 -8.78
C CYS A 198 -4.49 7.93 -9.42
N SER A 199 -5.42 6.99 -9.23
CA SER A 199 -5.42 5.69 -9.92
C SER A 199 -5.83 5.81 -11.40
N ILE A 200 -6.56 6.86 -11.79
CA ILE A 200 -7.10 6.98 -13.16
C ILE A 200 -5.98 7.00 -14.22
N PRO A 201 -4.95 7.88 -14.14
CA PRO A 201 -3.89 7.89 -15.15
C PRO A 201 -3.13 6.55 -15.27
N PRO A 202 -2.65 5.91 -14.18
CA PRO A 202 -1.94 4.65 -14.31
C PRO A 202 -2.83 3.48 -14.75
N LEU A 203 -4.14 3.45 -14.45
CA LEU A 203 -5.07 2.46 -15.00
C LEU A 203 -5.17 2.62 -16.52
N VAL A 204 -5.31 3.84 -17.01
CA VAL A 204 -5.33 4.09 -18.47
C VAL A 204 -4.02 3.64 -19.12
N ALA A 205 -2.88 3.99 -18.52
CA ALA A 205 -1.57 3.58 -19.02
C ALA A 205 -1.38 2.05 -18.96
N GLY A 206 -1.80 1.41 -17.88
CA GLY A 206 -1.76 -0.04 -17.67
C GLY A 206 -2.57 -0.79 -18.73
N TYR A 207 -3.79 -0.34 -18.99
CA TYR A 207 -4.63 -0.89 -20.05
C TYR A 207 -3.97 -0.86 -21.43
N PHE A 208 -3.44 0.30 -21.84
CA PHE A 208 -2.78 0.42 -23.14
C PHE A 208 -1.48 -0.38 -23.20
N PHE A 209 -0.70 -0.38 -22.11
CA PHE A 209 0.50 -1.19 -22.03
C PHE A 209 0.18 -2.69 -22.10
N ALA A 210 -0.83 -3.17 -21.39
CA ALA A 210 -1.26 -4.56 -21.44
C ALA A 210 -1.64 -5.00 -22.85
N LYS A 211 -2.42 -4.18 -23.57
CA LYS A 211 -2.77 -4.45 -24.98
C LYS A 211 -1.57 -4.44 -25.92
N TYR A 212 -0.62 -3.55 -25.69
CA TYR A 212 0.60 -3.46 -26.47
C TYR A 212 1.49 -4.69 -26.27
N ILE A 213 1.77 -5.04 -25.01
CA ILE A 213 2.69 -6.12 -24.69
C ILE A 213 2.12 -7.51 -25.00
N GLY A 214 0.82 -7.70 -24.86
CA GLY A 214 0.14 -8.94 -25.21
C GLY A 214 0.18 -9.28 -26.71
N LYS A 215 0.49 -8.30 -27.58
CA LYS A 215 0.77 -8.56 -29.00
C LYS A 215 2.20 -9.05 -29.24
N LYS A 216 3.12 -8.77 -28.33
CA LYS A 216 4.57 -9.03 -28.49
C LYS A 216 5.06 -10.23 -27.71
N VAL A 217 4.46 -10.53 -26.57
CA VAL A 217 4.82 -11.65 -25.71
C VAL A 217 3.69 -12.67 -25.72
N LYS A 218 4.03 -13.95 -25.75
CA LYS A 218 3.10 -15.08 -25.69
C LYS A 218 3.35 -15.88 -24.44
N ALA A 219 2.29 -16.23 -23.70
CA ALA A 219 2.34 -17.17 -22.59
C ALA A 219 2.11 -18.61 -23.09
N ALA A 220 2.43 -19.60 -22.27
CA ALA A 220 2.13 -20.99 -22.58
C ALA A 220 0.62 -21.19 -22.83
N ASP A 221 -0.24 -20.54 -22.07
CA ASP A 221 -1.71 -20.51 -22.24
C ASP A 221 -2.16 -20.01 -23.63
N ASP A 222 -1.39 -19.14 -24.29
CA ASP A 222 -1.71 -18.63 -25.62
C ASP A 222 -1.40 -19.66 -26.73
N ILE A 223 -0.63 -20.70 -26.41
CA ILE A 223 -0.12 -21.71 -27.37
C ILE A 223 -0.95 -23.00 -27.29
N VAL A 224 -1.47 -23.33 -26.11
CA VAL A 224 -2.24 -24.56 -25.87
C VAL A 224 -3.73 -24.32 -26.01
N ALA A 225 -4.31 -24.70 -27.14
CA ALA A 225 -5.71 -24.42 -27.46
C ALA A 225 -6.75 -25.24 -26.65
N ASP A 226 -6.37 -26.39 -26.08
CA ASP A 226 -7.29 -27.32 -25.40
C ASP A 226 -6.68 -27.90 -24.12
N GLY A 227 -6.91 -27.25 -23.01
CA GLY A 227 -6.70 -27.79 -21.68
C GLY A 227 -7.93 -27.52 -20.79
N ASP A 228 -8.19 -28.37 -19.81
CA ASP A 228 -9.30 -28.27 -18.83
C ASP A 228 -9.18 -27.02 -17.97
N VAL A 229 -9.53 -25.84 -18.51
CA VAL A 229 -9.69 -24.65 -17.69
C VAL A 229 -11.13 -24.58 -17.22
N LYS A 230 -11.29 -24.59 -15.91
CA LYS A 230 -12.59 -24.47 -15.26
C LYS A 230 -13.32 -23.22 -15.73
N THR A 231 -14.59 -23.36 -16.07
CA THR A 231 -15.45 -22.21 -16.38
C THR A 231 -15.69 -21.41 -15.10
N TYR A 232 -16.18 -20.16 -15.24
CA TYR A 232 -16.58 -19.35 -14.08
C TYR A 232 -17.62 -20.09 -13.21
N GLU A 233 -18.57 -20.78 -13.85
CA GLU A 233 -19.61 -21.56 -13.18
C GLU A 233 -19.01 -22.73 -12.38
N GLN A 234 -17.98 -23.40 -12.90
CA GLN A 234 -17.27 -24.47 -12.19
C GLN A 234 -16.45 -23.90 -10.99
N LEU A 235 -15.84 -22.73 -11.16
CA LEU A 235 -15.14 -22.06 -10.05
C LEU A 235 -16.10 -21.66 -8.95
N VAL A 236 -17.26 -21.10 -9.29
CA VAL A 236 -18.31 -20.79 -8.31
C VAL A 236 -18.80 -22.03 -7.61
N ALA A 237 -18.96 -23.15 -8.34
CA ALA A 237 -19.41 -24.41 -7.75
C ALA A 237 -18.41 -24.98 -6.71
N GLU A 238 -17.09 -24.77 -6.89
CA GLU A 238 -16.07 -25.16 -5.91
C GLU A 238 -16.12 -24.33 -4.63
N PHE A 239 -16.40 -23.03 -4.74
CA PHE A 239 -16.62 -22.17 -3.57
C PHE A 239 -17.95 -22.46 -2.88
N GLY A 240 -18.89 -23.11 -3.58
CA GLY A 240 -20.26 -23.30 -3.15
C GLY A 240 -21.09 -22.04 -3.35
N LYS A 241 -21.96 -21.69 -2.37
CA LYS A 241 -22.82 -20.52 -2.48
C LYS A 241 -22.01 -19.24 -2.19
N LEU A 242 -21.70 -18.45 -3.22
CA LEU A 242 -21.09 -17.14 -3.05
C LEU A 242 -21.99 -16.19 -2.24
N PRO A 243 -21.42 -15.26 -1.48
CA PRO A 243 -22.21 -14.24 -0.79
C PRO A 243 -22.98 -13.37 -1.79
N SER A 244 -24.07 -12.73 -1.32
CA SER A 244 -24.77 -11.73 -2.13
C SER A 244 -23.83 -10.57 -2.47
N GLY A 245 -24.11 -9.83 -3.55
CA GLY A 245 -23.28 -8.67 -3.92
C GLY A 245 -23.15 -7.67 -2.78
N TRP A 246 -24.26 -7.41 -2.06
CA TRP A 246 -24.23 -6.53 -0.89
C TRP A 246 -23.26 -7.03 0.21
N LEU A 247 -23.36 -8.29 0.59
CA LEU A 247 -22.45 -8.87 1.60
C LEU A 247 -20.98 -8.92 1.16
N ALA A 248 -20.72 -8.99 -0.15
CA ALA A 248 -19.37 -8.93 -0.67
C ALA A 248 -18.74 -7.54 -0.55
N PHE A 249 -19.52 -6.49 -0.78
CA PHE A 249 -19.03 -5.11 -0.74
C PHE A 249 -19.18 -4.43 0.63
N ALA A 250 -20.16 -4.83 1.46
CA ALA A 250 -20.47 -4.16 2.72
C ALA A 250 -19.30 -4.02 3.70
N PRO A 251 -18.40 -5.03 3.87
CA PRO A 251 -17.23 -4.90 4.73
C PRO A 251 -16.27 -3.77 4.35
N ILE A 252 -16.32 -3.31 3.09
CA ILE A 252 -15.49 -2.21 2.58
C ILE A 252 -16.31 -0.91 2.55
N VAL A 253 -17.51 -0.97 1.99
CA VAL A 253 -18.33 0.23 1.73
C VAL A 253 -18.86 0.85 3.02
N LEU A 254 -19.26 0.03 4.01
CA LEU A 254 -19.81 0.57 5.24
C LEU A 254 -18.80 1.35 6.08
N PRO A 255 -17.54 0.90 6.29
CA PRO A 255 -16.50 1.76 6.89
C PRO A 255 -16.33 3.10 6.19
N ILE A 256 -16.33 3.11 4.85
CA ILE A 256 -16.20 4.34 4.05
C ILE A 256 -17.37 5.28 4.32
N ILE A 257 -18.59 4.75 4.34
CA ILE A 257 -19.79 5.54 4.64
C ILE A 257 -19.72 6.12 6.06
N LEU A 258 -19.31 5.32 7.06
CA LEU A 258 -19.20 5.78 8.44
C LEU A 258 -18.18 6.91 8.59
N MET A 259 -16.98 6.75 8.00
CA MET A 259 -15.96 7.81 7.97
C MET A 259 -16.44 9.05 7.23
N GLY A 260 -17.13 8.86 6.08
CA GLY A 260 -17.69 9.96 5.29
C GLY A 260 -18.76 10.74 6.03
N LEU A 261 -19.66 10.08 6.73
CA LEU A 261 -20.68 10.72 7.57
C LEU A 261 -20.05 11.52 8.69
N ALA A 262 -19.08 10.95 9.42
CA ALA A 262 -18.37 11.66 10.48
C ALA A 262 -17.67 12.93 9.97
N SER A 263 -16.99 12.82 8.82
CA SER A 263 -16.35 13.97 8.16
C SER A 263 -17.37 15.04 7.76
N ALA A 264 -18.52 14.64 7.17
CA ALA A 264 -19.57 15.57 6.76
C ALA A 264 -20.19 16.32 7.96
N PHE A 265 -20.46 15.61 9.06
CA PHE A 265 -20.97 16.23 10.29
C PHE A 265 -19.95 17.18 10.91
N SER A 266 -18.68 16.82 10.94
CA SER A 266 -17.60 17.70 11.40
C SER A 266 -17.49 18.97 10.56
N MET A 267 -17.53 18.85 9.23
CA MET A 267 -17.50 20.01 8.31
C MET A 267 -18.74 20.91 8.46
N ALA A 268 -19.89 20.33 8.77
CA ALA A 268 -21.14 21.09 9.04
C ALA A 268 -21.16 21.74 10.44
N GLY A 269 -20.11 21.55 11.26
CA GLY A 269 -20.06 22.07 12.64
C GLY A 269 -21.05 21.39 13.60
N VAL A 270 -21.62 20.24 13.21
CA VAL A 270 -22.61 19.52 14.02
C VAL A 270 -21.87 18.54 14.94
N LYS A 271 -21.99 18.73 16.24
CA LYS A 271 -21.49 17.80 17.25
C LYS A 271 -22.42 16.58 17.35
N ALA A 272 -21.95 15.45 16.84
CA ALA A 272 -22.65 14.18 16.88
C ALA A 272 -21.67 13.10 17.36
N ASP A 273 -21.45 13.01 18.66
CA ASP A 273 -20.42 12.17 19.29
C ASP A 273 -20.51 10.70 18.84
N PHE A 274 -21.73 10.16 18.71
CA PHE A 274 -21.92 8.79 18.26
C PHE A 274 -21.51 8.57 16.78
N ILE A 275 -21.80 9.56 15.91
CA ILE A 275 -21.37 9.49 14.49
C ILE A 275 -19.86 9.65 14.38
N SER A 276 -19.28 10.58 15.14
CA SER A 276 -17.83 10.76 15.22
C SER A 276 -17.13 9.48 15.72
N PHE A 277 -17.68 8.84 16.76
CA PHE A 277 -17.18 7.55 17.27
C PHE A 277 -17.20 6.47 16.19
N LEU A 278 -18.35 6.27 15.50
CA LEU A 278 -18.49 5.25 14.45
C LEU A 278 -17.59 5.54 13.24
N GLY A 279 -17.33 6.80 12.95
CA GLY A 279 -16.46 7.22 11.84
C GLY A 279 -14.96 7.23 12.18
N THR A 280 -14.57 6.97 13.43
CA THR A 280 -13.17 6.78 13.79
C THR A 280 -12.62 5.57 13.03
N PRO A 281 -11.45 5.65 12.35
CA PRO A 281 -10.96 4.57 11.48
C PRO A 281 -10.92 3.19 12.13
N ILE A 282 -10.49 3.10 13.39
CA ILE A 282 -10.46 1.84 14.16
C ILE A 282 -11.86 1.24 14.27
N ILE A 283 -12.85 2.06 14.63
CA ILE A 283 -14.23 1.61 14.85
C ILE A 283 -14.91 1.28 13.52
N ALA A 284 -14.75 2.13 12.52
CA ALA A 284 -15.29 1.90 11.18
C ALA A 284 -14.79 0.57 10.59
N LEU A 285 -13.47 0.30 10.68
CA LEU A 285 -12.89 -0.97 10.21
C LEU A 285 -13.28 -2.15 11.09
N ALA A 286 -13.48 -1.97 12.41
CA ALA A 286 -14.02 -3.01 13.27
C ALA A 286 -15.43 -3.42 12.83
N VAL A 287 -16.29 -2.46 12.47
CA VAL A 287 -17.64 -2.74 11.92
C VAL A 287 -17.51 -3.52 10.60
N GLY A 288 -16.61 -3.12 9.70
CA GLY A 288 -16.33 -3.88 8.47
C GLY A 288 -15.88 -5.31 8.76
N CYS A 289 -14.99 -5.49 9.73
CA CYS A 289 -14.50 -6.79 10.17
C CYS A 289 -15.62 -7.67 10.74
N ILE A 290 -16.52 -7.11 11.55
CA ILE A 290 -17.70 -7.83 12.09
C ILE A 290 -18.57 -8.33 10.95
N ILE A 291 -18.83 -7.52 9.92
CA ILE A 291 -19.64 -7.93 8.76
C ILE A 291 -18.94 -9.06 7.99
N ALA A 292 -17.61 -8.96 7.81
CA ALA A 292 -16.83 -10.02 7.17
C ALA A 292 -16.87 -11.33 7.96
N ILE A 293 -16.82 -11.27 9.29
CA ILE A 293 -16.98 -12.42 10.19
C ILE A 293 -18.38 -13.02 10.05
N ILE A 294 -19.44 -12.21 10.06
CA ILE A 294 -20.81 -12.67 9.85
C ILE A 294 -20.91 -13.38 8.48
N SER A 295 -20.30 -12.81 7.44
CA SER A 295 -20.26 -13.43 6.11
C SER A 295 -19.53 -14.79 6.12
N LEU A 296 -18.46 -14.95 6.89
CA LEU A 296 -17.76 -16.22 7.07
C LEU A 296 -18.64 -17.28 7.70
N PHE A 297 -19.34 -16.93 8.78
CA PHE A 297 -20.28 -17.86 9.44
C PHE A 297 -21.47 -18.20 8.55
N ALA A 298 -22.02 -17.24 7.81
CA ALA A 298 -23.08 -17.47 6.83
C ALA A 298 -22.65 -18.40 5.69
N ALA A 299 -21.36 -18.40 5.34
CA ALA A 299 -20.76 -19.31 4.36
C ALA A 299 -20.45 -20.71 4.94
N ASN A 300 -20.83 -21.01 6.18
CA ASN A 300 -20.50 -22.24 6.92
C ASN A 300 -18.99 -22.50 7.10
N LYS A 301 -18.16 -21.46 7.04
CA LYS A 301 -16.71 -21.51 7.22
C LYS A 301 -16.25 -20.99 8.61
N GLY A 302 -17.15 -20.84 9.54
CA GLY A 302 -16.86 -20.33 10.90
C GLY A 302 -15.83 -21.15 11.65
N LYS A 303 -15.67 -22.44 11.35
CA LYS A 303 -14.63 -23.31 11.95
C LYS A 303 -13.21 -22.84 11.61
N ASP A 304 -13.04 -22.17 10.48
CA ASP A 304 -11.74 -21.70 9.99
C ASP A 304 -11.36 -20.33 10.59
N PHE A 305 -12.28 -19.68 11.30
CA PHE A 305 -12.10 -18.30 11.80
C PHE A 305 -10.83 -18.13 12.63
N TYR A 306 -10.57 -19.05 13.58
CA TYR A 306 -9.36 -18.98 14.40
C TYR A 306 -8.10 -19.06 13.54
N LYS A 307 -8.05 -20.05 12.63
CA LYS A 307 -6.91 -20.26 11.75
C LYS A 307 -6.68 -19.06 10.81
N LEU A 308 -7.73 -18.55 10.19
CA LEU A 308 -7.66 -17.37 9.31
C LEU A 308 -7.15 -16.14 10.06
N THR A 309 -7.60 -15.94 11.31
CA THR A 309 -7.13 -14.86 12.17
C THR A 309 -5.65 -15.02 12.49
N ASP A 310 -5.23 -16.21 12.91
CA ASP A 310 -3.83 -16.52 13.28
C ASP A 310 -2.90 -16.35 12.07
N ASP A 311 -3.28 -16.85 10.90
CA ASP A 311 -2.51 -16.71 9.66
C ASP A 311 -2.44 -15.24 9.20
N THR A 312 -3.52 -14.47 9.37
CA THR A 312 -3.51 -13.02 9.12
C THR A 312 -2.54 -12.29 10.05
N LEU A 313 -2.57 -12.58 11.34
CA LEU A 313 -1.67 -11.96 12.32
C LEU A 313 -0.19 -12.28 12.03
N LYS A 314 0.11 -13.52 11.60
CA LYS A 314 1.45 -13.91 11.16
C LYS A 314 1.91 -13.12 9.92
N THR A 315 1.01 -12.88 8.98
CA THR A 315 1.29 -12.10 7.77
C THR A 315 1.49 -10.62 8.09
N VAL A 316 0.69 -10.06 8.98
CA VAL A 316 0.69 -8.63 9.33
C VAL A 316 1.81 -8.29 10.32
N GLY A 317 2.22 -9.24 11.17
CA GLY A 317 3.25 -9.03 12.20
C GLY A 317 4.53 -8.37 11.65
N PRO A 318 5.19 -8.92 10.64
CA PRO A 318 6.36 -8.30 10.04
C PRO A 318 6.11 -6.88 9.51
N ILE A 319 4.92 -6.63 8.93
CA ILE A 319 4.52 -5.30 8.43
C ILE A 319 4.46 -4.30 9.59
N LEU A 320 3.82 -4.66 10.69
CA LEU A 320 3.70 -3.83 11.89
C LEU A 320 5.08 -3.48 12.46
N PHE A 321 5.98 -4.46 12.58
CA PHE A 321 7.32 -4.24 13.12
C PHE A 321 8.16 -3.34 12.23
N VAL A 322 8.12 -3.51 10.91
CA VAL A 322 8.85 -2.64 9.97
C VAL A 322 8.27 -1.21 9.99
N THR A 323 6.94 -1.08 10.06
CA THR A 323 6.28 0.22 10.19
C THR A 323 6.69 0.93 11.47
N ALA A 324 6.71 0.22 12.60
CA ALA A 324 7.14 0.77 13.89
C ALA A 324 8.62 1.17 13.87
N ALA A 325 9.50 0.39 13.22
CA ALA A 325 10.90 0.77 13.02
C ALA A 325 11.04 2.04 12.16
N GLY A 326 10.21 2.20 11.12
CA GLY A 326 10.11 3.44 10.34
C GLY A 326 9.76 4.64 11.23
N GLY A 327 8.78 4.47 12.13
CA GLY A 327 8.43 5.47 13.14
C GLY A 327 9.57 5.81 14.11
N VAL A 328 10.39 4.81 14.48
CA VAL A 328 11.62 5.04 15.27
C VAL A 328 12.58 5.95 14.51
N LEU A 329 12.87 5.62 13.24
CA LEU A 329 13.77 6.44 12.42
C LEU A 329 13.22 7.87 12.27
N GLY A 330 11.93 8.01 11.99
CA GLY A 330 11.26 9.31 11.92
C GLY A 330 11.39 10.11 13.22
N LYS A 331 11.18 9.46 14.39
CA LYS A 331 11.30 10.12 15.69
C LYS A 331 12.75 10.54 16.00
N VAL A 332 13.73 9.71 15.64
CA VAL A 332 15.16 10.02 15.79
C VAL A 332 15.54 11.21 14.92
N ILE A 333 15.09 11.25 13.65
CA ILE A 333 15.31 12.39 12.75
C ILE A 333 14.67 13.66 13.33
N ALA A 334 13.41 13.58 13.78
CA ALA A 334 12.69 14.71 14.36
C ALA A 334 13.32 15.24 15.67
N SER A 335 14.01 14.36 16.41
CA SER A 335 14.72 14.72 17.66
C SER A 335 16.15 15.23 17.41
N SER A 336 16.62 15.25 16.15
CA SER A 336 17.94 15.76 15.77
C SER A 336 17.84 17.21 15.28
N ASP A 337 18.97 17.91 15.26
CA ASP A 337 19.07 19.26 14.71
C ASP A 337 18.90 19.33 13.18
N MET A 338 18.78 18.18 12.51
CA MET A 338 18.64 18.08 11.05
C MET A 338 17.39 18.84 10.55
N VAL A 339 16.26 18.68 11.22
CA VAL A 339 14.99 19.31 10.81
C VAL A 339 15.10 20.84 10.89
N ASN A 340 15.73 21.36 11.94
CA ASN A 340 15.96 22.82 12.08
C ASN A 340 16.86 23.36 10.96
N PHE A 341 17.96 22.66 10.65
CA PHE A 341 18.84 23.05 9.57
C PHE A 341 18.15 23.03 8.21
N ILE A 342 17.35 22.00 7.93
CA ILE A 342 16.62 21.88 6.68
C ILE A 342 15.56 22.99 6.57
N LYS A 343 14.82 23.29 7.65
CA LYS A 343 13.86 24.43 7.69
C LYS A 343 14.54 25.77 7.39
N ALA A 344 15.75 25.98 7.90
CA ALA A 344 16.53 27.18 7.60
C ALA A 344 17.00 27.30 6.15
N ASN A 345 16.93 26.21 5.36
CA ASN A 345 17.34 26.14 3.95
C ASN A 345 16.21 25.58 3.07
N ALA A 346 14.95 25.82 3.43
CA ALA A 346 13.77 25.20 2.84
C ALA A 346 13.67 25.38 1.31
N GLU A 347 14.04 26.54 0.78
CA GLU A 347 13.96 26.85 -0.66
C GLU A 347 14.65 25.82 -1.57
N ILE A 348 15.73 25.19 -1.07
CA ILE A 348 16.48 24.16 -1.82
C ILE A 348 15.67 22.86 -1.90
N PHE A 349 14.95 22.50 -0.84
CA PHE A 349 14.25 21.23 -0.70
C PHE A 349 12.82 21.28 -1.25
N GLU A 350 12.14 22.43 -1.16
CA GLU A 350 10.81 22.64 -1.74
C GLU A 350 10.78 22.36 -3.23
N SER A 351 11.87 22.67 -3.95
CA SER A 351 11.97 22.44 -5.39
C SER A 351 11.84 20.97 -5.79
N ILE A 352 12.18 20.03 -4.91
CA ILE A 352 12.05 18.58 -5.13
C ILE A 352 10.62 18.13 -4.79
N GLY A 353 10.02 18.73 -3.74
CA GLY A 353 8.63 18.54 -3.33
C GLY A 353 8.18 17.08 -3.34
N ILE A 354 7.06 16.84 -4.00
CA ILE A 354 6.39 15.53 -4.06
C ILE A 354 7.20 14.43 -4.78
N PHE A 355 8.24 14.79 -5.55
CA PHE A 355 9.10 13.82 -6.22
C PHE A 355 10.06 13.12 -5.26
N PHE A 356 10.43 13.74 -4.13
CA PHE A 356 11.36 13.14 -3.16
C PHE A 356 10.80 11.85 -2.54
N PRO A 357 9.58 11.83 -1.96
CA PRO A 357 8.99 10.61 -1.44
C PRO A 357 8.82 9.50 -2.50
N PHE A 358 8.45 9.86 -3.72
CA PHE A 358 8.37 8.93 -4.83
C PHE A 358 9.71 8.27 -5.15
N LEU A 359 10.76 9.06 -5.36
CA LEU A 359 12.10 8.55 -5.72
C LEU A 359 12.67 7.66 -4.60
N LEU A 360 12.53 8.08 -3.34
CA LEU A 360 12.99 7.29 -2.21
C LEU A 360 12.27 5.93 -2.11
N ALA A 361 10.95 5.93 -2.27
CA ALA A 361 10.18 4.70 -2.29
C ALA A 361 10.56 3.78 -3.46
N ALA A 362 10.79 4.32 -4.65
CA ALA A 362 11.20 3.56 -5.83
C ALA A 362 12.58 2.92 -5.65
N ILE A 363 13.54 3.66 -5.07
CA ILE A 363 14.88 3.14 -4.75
C ILE A 363 14.79 2.01 -3.71
N LEU A 364 14.04 2.22 -2.62
CA LEU A 364 13.85 1.21 -1.58
C LEU A 364 13.14 -0.03 -2.14
N LYS A 365 12.11 0.14 -2.96
CA LYS A 365 11.42 -0.96 -3.62
C LYS A 365 12.35 -1.78 -4.51
N SER A 366 13.11 -1.13 -5.38
CA SER A 366 14.10 -1.80 -6.24
C SER A 366 15.18 -2.51 -5.43
N ALA A 367 15.56 -1.99 -4.25
CA ALA A 367 16.60 -2.58 -3.43
C ALA A 367 16.14 -3.83 -2.66
N GLN A 368 14.90 -3.82 -2.09
CA GLN A 368 14.47 -4.85 -1.13
C GLN A 368 13.27 -5.69 -1.60
N GLY A 369 12.54 -5.25 -2.63
CA GLY A 369 11.49 -6.03 -3.32
C GLY A 369 10.07 -5.86 -2.79
N SER A 370 9.83 -5.53 -1.51
CA SER A 370 8.48 -5.39 -0.95
C SER A 370 7.92 -3.99 -1.09
N SER A 371 6.78 -3.82 -1.74
CA SER A 371 6.09 -2.52 -1.82
C SER A 371 5.65 -2.02 -0.45
N THR A 372 5.09 -2.89 0.40
CA THR A 372 4.65 -2.52 1.74
C THR A 372 5.80 -2.01 2.61
N VAL A 373 6.96 -2.70 2.58
CA VAL A 373 8.17 -2.28 3.31
C VAL A 373 8.71 -0.96 2.76
N ALA A 374 8.71 -0.78 1.42
CA ALA A 374 9.13 0.47 0.81
C ALA A 374 8.22 1.64 1.24
N ILE A 375 6.89 1.44 1.22
CA ILE A 375 5.91 2.44 1.66
C ILE A 375 6.15 2.83 3.12
N THR A 376 6.22 1.86 4.02
CA THR A 376 6.31 2.11 5.46
C THR A 376 7.64 2.75 5.85
N THR A 377 8.75 2.28 5.27
CA THR A 377 10.08 2.83 5.52
C THR A 377 10.19 4.26 4.98
N THR A 378 9.71 4.50 3.75
CA THR A 378 9.72 5.84 3.15
C THR A 378 8.88 6.82 3.97
N ALA A 379 7.69 6.43 4.40
CA ALA A 379 6.84 7.27 5.24
C ALA A 379 7.54 7.69 6.53
N GLY A 380 8.23 6.75 7.20
CA GLY A 380 9.02 7.05 8.41
C GLY A 380 10.13 8.07 8.17
N ILE A 381 10.80 8.02 7.02
CA ILE A 381 11.85 8.97 6.63
C ILE A 381 11.27 10.34 6.26
N VAL A 382 10.17 10.34 5.51
CA VAL A 382 9.56 11.56 4.94
C VAL A 382 8.77 12.35 5.99
N ALA A 383 8.14 11.68 6.97
CA ALA A 383 7.28 12.33 7.96
C ALA A 383 7.89 13.60 8.61
N PRO A 384 9.12 13.56 9.16
CA PRO A 384 9.73 14.75 9.75
C PRO A 384 10.16 15.80 8.69
N LEU A 385 10.17 15.44 7.41
CA LEU A 385 10.59 16.29 6.31
C LEU A 385 9.42 16.97 5.58
N LEU A 386 8.17 16.64 5.89
CA LEU A 386 7.00 17.22 5.23
C LEU A 386 7.01 18.76 5.19
N PRO A 387 7.31 19.47 6.31
CA PRO A 387 7.34 20.93 6.31
C PRO A 387 8.39 21.52 5.36
N VAL A 388 9.48 20.81 5.18
CA VAL A 388 10.63 21.23 4.37
C VAL A 388 10.40 21.00 2.89
N LEU A 389 9.63 19.98 2.58
CA LEU A 389 9.27 19.63 1.22
C LEU A 389 8.03 20.43 0.73
N GLY A 390 7.49 21.35 1.56
CA GLY A 390 6.26 22.07 1.28
C GLY A 390 5.01 21.18 1.24
N LEU A 391 5.05 20.04 1.96
CA LEU A 391 4.01 18.99 1.92
C LEU A 391 3.24 18.87 3.25
N GLU A 392 3.30 19.87 4.12
CA GLU A 392 2.73 19.80 5.48
C GLU A 392 1.22 20.02 5.56
N SER A 393 0.59 20.59 4.51
CA SER A 393 -0.87 20.77 4.53
C SER A 393 -1.56 19.40 4.57
N PRO A 394 -2.74 19.26 5.23
CA PRO A 394 -3.43 17.99 5.35
C PRO A 394 -3.68 17.29 4.01
N ALA A 395 -3.98 18.06 2.96
CA ALA A 395 -4.23 17.55 1.63
C ALA A 395 -2.93 17.05 0.96
N LEU A 396 -1.84 17.80 1.06
CA LEU A 396 -0.54 17.44 0.49
C LEU A 396 0.11 16.28 1.26
N SER A 397 -0.04 16.23 2.59
CA SER A 397 0.40 15.08 3.38
C SER A 397 -0.32 13.80 2.97
N CYS A 398 -1.65 13.85 2.75
CA CYS A 398 -2.42 12.73 2.22
C CYS A 398 -1.99 12.37 0.77
N LEU A 399 -1.72 13.36 -0.07
CA LEU A 399 -1.22 13.13 -1.43
C LEU A 399 0.19 12.51 -1.41
N THR A 400 1.00 12.84 -0.40
CA THR A 400 2.33 12.23 -0.21
C THR A 400 2.25 10.72 0.04
N VAL A 401 1.20 10.23 0.70
CA VAL A 401 0.94 8.78 0.81
C VAL A 401 0.87 8.14 -0.59
N ILE A 402 0.17 8.79 -1.51
CA ILE A 402 0.00 8.29 -2.89
C ILE A 402 1.31 8.40 -3.68
N ALA A 403 2.08 9.48 -3.49
CA ALA A 403 3.41 9.61 -4.10
C ALA A 403 4.36 8.48 -3.67
N ILE A 404 4.38 8.16 -2.37
CA ILE A 404 5.14 7.03 -1.82
C ILE A 404 4.64 5.71 -2.43
N GLY A 405 3.33 5.50 -2.50
CA GLY A 405 2.72 4.33 -3.14
C GLY A 405 3.11 4.19 -4.61
N ALA A 406 3.13 5.30 -5.36
CA ALA A 406 3.58 5.34 -6.75
C ALA A 406 5.05 4.88 -6.90
N GLY A 407 5.94 5.36 -6.03
CA GLY A 407 7.33 4.91 -5.98
C GLY A 407 7.44 3.42 -5.62
N ALA A 408 6.69 2.99 -4.62
CA ALA A 408 6.73 1.62 -4.12
C ALA A 408 6.17 0.56 -5.09
N MET A 409 5.39 0.94 -6.10
CA MET A 409 5.00 0.01 -7.17
C MET A 409 5.92 0.07 -8.40
N THR A 410 6.83 1.05 -8.46
CA THR A 410 7.70 1.25 -9.62
C THR A 410 8.78 0.17 -9.67
N VAL A 411 8.94 -0.46 -10.85
CA VAL A 411 9.97 -1.47 -11.14
C VAL A 411 9.88 -2.71 -10.23
N SER A 412 8.79 -3.47 -10.35
CA SER A 412 8.67 -4.84 -9.79
C SER A 412 9.53 -5.81 -10.60
N HIS A 413 10.49 -6.48 -9.97
CA HIS A 413 11.41 -7.42 -10.64
C HIS A 413 11.69 -8.65 -9.76
N ALA A 414 12.69 -9.47 -10.11
CA ALA A 414 12.91 -10.77 -9.49
C ALA A 414 13.15 -10.79 -7.96
N ASN A 415 13.36 -9.65 -7.30
CA ASN A 415 13.42 -9.57 -5.84
C ASN A 415 12.04 -9.41 -5.17
N ASP A 416 10.99 -9.24 -5.97
CA ASP A 416 9.62 -9.00 -5.55
C ASP A 416 8.79 -10.30 -5.65
N SER A 417 8.08 -10.69 -4.60
CA SER A 417 7.17 -11.84 -4.61
C SER A 417 6.10 -11.70 -5.69
N TYR A 418 5.57 -10.49 -5.85
CA TYR A 418 4.52 -10.22 -6.82
C TYR A 418 4.98 -10.43 -8.28
N PHE A 419 6.24 -10.13 -8.59
CA PHE A 419 6.82 -10.48 -9.90
C PHE A 419 6.69 -11.97 -10.19
N TRP A 420 7.01 -12.83 -9.21
CA TRP A 420 6.92 -14.27 -9.37
C TRP A 420 5.49 -14.78 -9.40
N VAL A 421 4.59 -14.21 -8.63
CA VAL A 421 3.17 -14.55 -8.70
C VAL A 421 2.62 -14.26 -10.08
N VAL A 422 2.86 -13.06 -10.62
CA VAL A 422 2.34 -12.68 -11.95
C VAL A 422 2.98 -13.53 -13.06
N THR A 423 4.29 -13.78 -13.03
CA THR A 423 4.97 -14.56 -14.04
C THR A 423 4.56 -16.04 -14.01
N ASN A 424 4.54 -16.66 -12.82
CA ASN A 424 4.22 -18.09 -12.70
C ASN A 424 2.74 -18.38 -13.02
N PHE A 425 1.81 -17.65 -12.41
CA PHE A 425 0.38 -17.84 -12.67
C PHE A 425 -0.05 -17.32 -14.05
N GLY A 426 0.69 -16.36 -14.60
CA GLY A 426 0.54 -15.89 -15.98
C GLY A 426 1.18 -16.80 -17.02
N GLU A 427 1.83 -17.88 -16.58
CA GLU A 427 2.53 -18.87 -17.43
C GLU A 427 3.55 -18.23 -18.39
N MET A 428 4.24 -17.22 -17.88
CA MET A 428 5.31 -16.49 -18.56
C MET A 428 6.68 -16.95 -18.06
N THR A 429 7.69 -16.86 -18.94
CA THR A 429 9.08 -17.04 -18.51
C THR A 429 9.55 -15.85 -17.65
N PRO A 430 10.59 -16.00 -16.79
CA PRO A 430 11.16 -14.87 -16.10
C PRO A 430 11.60 -13.71 -17.01
N GLN A 431 12.14 -14.04 -18.20
CA GLN A 431 12.53 -13.07 -19.22
C GLN A 431 11.32 -12.30 -19.76
N ASP A 432 10.18 -12.96 -19.91
CA ASP A 432 8.94 -12.30 -20.30
C ASP A 432 8.36 -11.49 -19.13
N GLY A 433 8.55 -11.95 -17.89
CA GLY A 433 8.24 -11.17 -16.68
C GLY A 433 8.92 -9.81 -16.65
N TYR A 434 10.20 -9.75 -17.05
CA TYR A 434 10.90 -8.44 -17.17
C TYR A 434 10.31 -7.54 -18.25
N LYS A 435 9.85 -8.10 -19.37
CA LYS A 435 9.22 -7.33 -20.45
C LYS A 435 7.79 -6.89 -20.13
N THR A 436 7.11 -7.66 -19.31
CA THR A 436 5.68 -7.48 -18.95
C THR A 436 5.52 -6.77 -17.61
N GLN A 437 5.76 -7.49 -16.51
CA GLN A 437 5.56 -6.98 -15.15
C GLN A 437 6.51 -5.83 -14.81
N THR A 438 7.82 -5.97 -15.07
CA THR A 438 8.79 -4.95 -14.69
C THR A 438 8.60 -3.66 -15.50
N LEU A 439 8.48 -3.77 -16.83
CA LEU A 439 8.23 -2.58 -17.65
C LEU A 439 6.83 -1.99 -17.42
N GLY A 440 5.82 -2.83 -17.19
CA GLY A 440 4.47 -2.37 -16.87
C GLY A 440 4.44 -1.56 -15.56
N THR A 441 5.07 -2.05 -14.50
CA THR A 441 5.16 -1.33 -13.23
C THR A 441 6.01 -0.07 -13.31
N LEU A 442 7.02 -0.03 -14.17
CA LEU A 442 7.74 1.21 -14.48
C LEU A 442 6.80 2.24 -15.14
N VAL A 443 6.02 1.81 -16.14
CA VAL A 443 5.08 2.69 -16.85
C VAL A 443 4.03 3.26 -15.89
N ILE A 444 3.34 2.40 -15.13
CA ILE A 444 2.32 2.88 -14.21
C ILE A 444 2.91 3.74 -13.08
N GLY A 445 4.10 3.45 -12.59
CA GLY A 445 4.77 4.24 -11.55
C GLY A 445 5.12 5.66 -12.03
N VAL A 446 5.70 5.78 -13.23
CA VAL A 446 6.02 7.09 -13.84
C VAL A 446 4.75 7.88 -14.14
N VAL A 447 3.74 7.25 -14.72
CA VAL A 447 2.45 7.93 -14.99
C VAL A 447 1.75 8.34 -13.70
N SER A 448 1.87 7.53 -12.64
CA SER A 448 1.31 7.86 -11.33
C SER A 448 1.93 9.11 -10.74
N ILE A 449 3.26 9.24 -10.73
CA ILE A 449 3.87 10.44 -10.15
C ILE A 449 3.55 11.70 -10.97
N ILE A 450 3.42 11.59 -12.27
CA ILE A 450 2.95 12.71 -13.11
C ILE A 450 1.52 13.09 -12.70
N GLY A 451 0.63 12.12 -12.54
CA GLY A 451 -0.74 12.37 -12.09
C GLY A 451 -0.80 12.99 -10.68
N VAL A 452 -0.02 12.46 -9.75
CA VAL A 452 0.13 13.00 -8.38
C VAL A 452 0.65 14.44 -8.42
N PHE A 453 1.67 14.71 -9.22
CA PHE A 453 2.19 16.08 -9.39
C PHE A 453 1.14 17.04 -9.94
N ILE A 454 0.37 16.62 -10.97
CA ILE A 454 -0.72 17.45 -11.49
C ILE A 454 -1.74 17.75 -10.38
N VAL A 455 -2.15 16.75 -9.60
CA VAL A 455 -3.09 16.94 -8.48
C VAL A 455 -2.50 17.87 -7.42
N SER A 456 -1.20 17.79 -7.13
CA SER A 456 -0.56 18.68 -6.13
C SER A 456 -0.66 20.16 -6.49
N LEU A 457 -0.70 20.51 -7.78
CA LEU A 457 -0.83 21.91 -8.23
C LEU A 457 -2.19 22.54 -7.88
N PHE A 458 -3.19 21.74 -7.51
CA PHE A 458 -4.55 22.20 -7.16
C PHE A 458 -4.82 22.12 -5.65
N LEU A 459 -3.87 21.65 -4.84
CA LEU A 459 -4.04 21.43 -3.40
C LEU A 459 -3.26 22.43 -2.53
N HIS A 460 -2.91 23.57 -3.05
CA HIS A 460 -2.20 24.66 -2.34
C HIS A 460 -3.11 25.43 -1.41
#